data_9341bd4b114ad1e9424fd7dc25f3ef17
#
_entry.id   9341bd4b114ad1e9424fd7dc25f3ef17
#
_cell.length_a   1.000
_cell.length_b   1.000
_cell.length_c   1.000
_cell.angle_alpha   90.00
_cell.angle_beta   90.00
_cell.angle_gamma   90.00
#
_symmetry.space_group_name_H-M   'P 1'
#
loop_
_entity.id
_entity.type
_entity.pdbx_description
1 polymer ?
#
loop_
_entity_poly.entity_id
_entity_poly.type
_entity_poly.pdbx_seq_one_letter_code
_entity_poly.pdbx_strand_id
1 'polypeptide(L)'
;ADGEVDVRHRETHEGDTGSPEVQVALLTARIAELTDHLRTHNKDFHSRRGLLMMVGQRRRLLNYLSSKDINRYRTLIARLGIRR
;
A
#
# COMPACT_ATOMS: atom_id res chain seq x y z
N ALA A 1 -1.95 11.37 -9.98
CA ALA A 1 -2.05 11.42 -10.80
C ALA A 1 -1.91 11.62 -10.92
N ASP A 2 -1.65 11.50 -10.35
CA ASP A 2 -1.61 11.52 -11.05
C ASP A 2 -1.53 11.66 -10.95
N GLY A 3 -1.32 11.47 -10.13
CA GLY A 3 -1.19 11.37 -10.75
C GLY A 3 -1.14 11.28 -10.58
N GLU A 4 -1.03 10.65 -10.10
CA GLU A 4 -1.09 10.47 -10.67
C GLU A 4 -1.28 10.07 -10.82
N VAL A 5 -1.10 9.87 -10.24
CA VAL A 5 -1.26 9.48 -10.91
C VAL A 5 -1.39 9.05 -11.05
N ASP A 6 -1.40 8.62 -10.83
CA ASP A 6 -1.63 8.16 -11.42
C ASP A 6 -1.67 7.55 -11.43
N VAL A 7 -1.70 7.16 -11.13
CA VAL A 7 -1.84 6.61 -11.60
C VAL A 7 -2.17 6.15 -12.01
N ARG A 8 -2.28 5.83 -12.08
CA ARG A 8 -2.63 5.40 -12.94
C ARG A 8 -2.61 5.25 -13.67
N HIS A 9 -2.38 5.11 -13.59
CA HIS A 9 -2.24 4.95 -14.71
C HIS A 9 -2.06 4.56 -15.07
N ARG A 10 -1.85 4.28 -15.05
CA ARG A 10 -1.50 3.82 -15.73
C ARG A 10 -1.21 3.16 -15.90
N GLU A 11 -0.92 2.77 -15.95
CA GLU A 11 -0.55 2.09 -16.35
C GLU A 11 -0.04 1.66 -16.47
N THR A 12 0.26 1.40 -16.45
CA THR A 12 0.81 0.90 -16.73
C THR A 12 1.54 0.80 -16.78
N HIS A 13 1.79 0.65 -16.60
CA HIS A 13 2.60 0.53 -16.85
C HIS A 13 3.06 0.18 -16.53
N GLU A 14 3.03 0.28 -16.46
CA GLU A 14 3.55 -0.22 -16.36
C GLU A 14 4.10 -0.83 -15.64
N GLY A 15 4.12 -1.05 -15.71
CA GLY A 15 4.69 -2.35 -15.47
C GLY A 15 5.28 -2.58 -14.13
N ASP A 16 6.19 -1.82 -13.76
CA ASP A 16 6.89 -1.98 -12.49
C ASP A 16 5.96 -1.84 -11.28
N THR A 17 4.91 -1.09 -11.43
CA THR A 17 3.94 -0.95 -10.35
C THR A 17 2.76 -1.88 -10.53
N GLY A 18 2.85 -2.79 -11.49
CA GLY A 18 1.74 -3.68 -11.81
C GLY A 18 1.60 -4.86 -10.87
N SER A 19 2.69 -5.26 -10.23
CA SER A 19 2.65 -6.43 -9.37
C SER A 19 2.03 -6.10 -8.02
N PRO A 20 1.16 -6.98 -7.49
CA PRO A 20 0.59 -6.75 -6.16
C PRO A 20 1.65 -6.61 -5.08
N GLU A 21 2.74 -7.37 -5.18
CA GLU A 21 3.81 -7.30 -4.20
C GLU A 21 4.44 -5.91 -4.17
N VAL A 22 4.71 -5.34 -5.35
CA VAL A 22 5.30 -4.01 -5.44
C VAL A 22 4.35 -2.97 -4.87
N GLN A 23 3.08 -3.07 -5.21
CA GLN A 23 2.08 -2.13 -4.72
C GLN A 23 1.97 -2.19 -3.20
N VAL A 24 1.96 -3.39 -2.63
CA VAL A 24 1.89 -3.55 -1.17
C VAL A 24 3.14 -2.95 -0.52
N ALA A 25 4.32 -3.16 -1.10
CA ALA A 25 5.55 -2.61 -0.55
C ALA A 25 5.52 -1.08 -0.56
N LEU A 26 5.07 -0.49 -1.65
CA LEU A 26 4.96 0.97 -1.76
C LEU A 26 3.96 1.53 -0.76
N LEU A 27 2.81 0.88 -0.63
CA LEU A 27 1.80 1.30 0.34
C LEU A 27 2.33 1.19 1.76
N THR A 28 3.06 0.13 2.06
CA THR A 28 3.63 -0.07 3.39
C THR A 28 4.57 1.08 3.76
N ALA A 29 5.43 1.49 2.81
CA ALA A 29 6.34 2.60 3.03
C ALA A 29 5.58 3.91 3.27
N ARG A 30 4.56 4.17 2.45
CA ARG A 30 3.77 5.40 2.59
C ARG A 30 2.97 5.41 3.89
N ILE A 31 2.42 4.26 4.28
CA ILE A 31 1.70 4.14 5.55
C ILE A 31 2.63 4.46 6.71
N ALA A 32 3.86 3.96 6.67
CA ALA A 32 4.83 4.24 7.72
C ALA A 32 5.15 5.72 7.80
N GLU A 33 5.35 6.37 6.66
CA GLU A 33 5.61 7.81 6.61
C GLU A 33 4.46 8.62 7.20
N LEU A 34 3.24 8.30 6.82
CA LEU A 34 2.07 9.02 7.31
C LEU A 34 1.82 8.75 8.78
N THR A 35 2.05 7.51 9.23
CA THR A 35 1.90 7.19 10.64
C THR A 35 2.85 8.04 11.48
N ASP A 36 4.10 8.16 11.02
CA ASP A 36 5.09 8.97 11.71
C ASP A 36 4.70 10.45 11.70
N HIS A 37 4.23 10.94 10.55
CA HIS A 37 3.76 12.31 10.43
C HIS A 37 2.66 12.61 11.44
N LEU A 38 1.71 11.69 11.58
CA LEU A 38 0.55 11.89 12.46
C LEU A 38 0.90 11.82 13.94
N ARG A 39 2.07 11.35 14.30
CA ARG A 39 2.54 11.40 15.69
C ARG A 39 2.70 12.83 16.17
N THR A 40 3.18 13.70 15.29
CA THR A 40 3.40 15.10 15.62
C THR A 40 2.30 16.01 15.13
N HIS A 41 1.58 15.58 14.11
CA HIS A 41 0.49 16.36 13.48
C HIS A 41 -0.82 15.61 13.61
N ASN A 42 -1.22 15.31 14.86
CA ASN A 42 -2.36 14.45 15.11
C ASN A 42 -3.69 15.05 14.68
N LYS A 43 -3.72 16.35 14.37
CA LYS A 43 -4.94 17.00 13.89
C LYS A 43 -4.95 17.19 12.39
N ASP A 44 -4.03 16.58 11.69
CA ASP A 44 -4.03 16.60 10.23
C ASP A 44 -5.01 15.55 9.72
N PHE A 45 -6.26 15.95 9.58
CA PHE A 45 -7.33 15.01 9.22
C PHE A 45 -7.24 14.54 7.79
N HIS A 46 -6.64 15.34 6.91
CA HIS A 46 -6.39 14.92 5.52
C HIS A 46 -5.43 13.73 5.48
N SER A 47 -4.33 13.84 6.20
CA SER A 47 -3.34 12.77 6.23
C SER A 47 -3.90 11.52 6.90
N ARG A 48 -4.71 11.71 7.95
CA ARG A 48 -5.35 10.58 8.62
C ARG A 48 -6.29 9.84 7.66
N ARG A 49 -7.07 10.58 6.89
CA ARG A 49 -7.96 9.98 5.91
C ARG A 49 -7.17 9.23 4.84
N GLY A 50 -6.08 9.84 4.34
CA GLY A 50 -5.21 9.20 3.37
C GLY A 50 -4.61 7.91 3.91
N LEU A 51 -4.20 7.93 5.17
CA LEU A 51 -3.65 6.74 5.82
C LEU A 51 -4.67 5.61 5.84
N LEU A 52 -5.92 5.91 6.24
CA LEU A 52 -6.97 4.90 6.29
C LEU A 52 -7.26 4.33 4.91
N MET A 53 -7.25 5.17 3.88
CA MET A 53 -7.46 4.71 2.51
C MET A 53 -6.35 3.78 2.05
N MET A 54 -5.11 4.11 2.37
CA MET A 54 -3.97 3.27 1.98
C MET A 54 -3.96 1.94 2.74
N VAL A 55 -4.35 1.95 4.00
CA VAL A 55 -4.48 0.71 4.78
C VAL A 55 -5.55 -0.19 4.15
N GLY A 56 -6.67 0.40 3.74
CA GLY A 56 -7.72 -0.34 3.06
C GLY A 56 -7.28 -0.93 1.73
N GLN A 57 -6.54 -0.14 0.93
CA GLN A 57 -6.00 -0.61 -0.34
C GLN A 57 -5.02 -1.76 -0.11
N ARG A 58 -4.13 -1.62 0.87
CA ARG A 58 -3.17 -2.68 1.17
C ARG A 58 -3.86 -3.97 1.57
N ARG A 59 -4.91 -3.86 2.38
CA ARG A 59 -5.67 -5.03 2.81
C ARG A 59 -6.30 -5.74 1.61
N ARG A 60 -6.88 -4.98 0.68
CA ARG A 60 -7.49 -5.58 -0.51
C ARG A 60 -6.45 -6.30 -1.37
N LEU A 61 -5.28 -5.69 -1.54
CA LEU A 61 -4.21 -6.31 -2.31
C LEU A 61 -3.70 -7.58 -1.63
N LEU A 62 -3.56 -7.55 -0.32
CA LEU A 62 -3.11 -8.73 0.42
C LEU A 62 -4.14 -9.85 0.35
N ASN A 63 -5.42 -9.51 0.46
CA ASN A 63 -6.47 -10.51 0.32
C ASN A 63 -6.49 -11.13 -1.07
N TYR A 64 -6.32 -10.30 -2.09
CA TYR A 64 -6.23 -10.78 -3.46
C TYR A 64 -5.06 -11.73 -3.63
N LEU A 65 -3.90 -11.34 -3.14
CA LEU A 65 -2.69 -12.15 -3.27
C LEU A 65 -2.83 -13.47 -2.52
N SER A 66 -3.40 -13.43 -1.33
CA SER A 66 -3.58 -14.64 -0.54
C SER A 66 -4.53 -15.63 -1.23
N SER A 67 -5.53 -15.14 -1.95
CA SER A 67 -6.43 -16.01 -2.67
C SER A 67 -5.82 -16.55 -3.96
N LYS A 68 -4.87 -15.82 -4.55
CA LYS A 68 -4.23 -16.25 -5.80
C LYS A 68 -3.03 -17.14 -5.56
N ASP A 69 -2.21 -16.80 -4.57
CA ASP A 69 -0.99 -17.53 -4.29
C ASP A 69 -0.60 -17.33 -2.84
N ILE A 70 -0.98 -18.29 -1.99
CA ILE A 70 -0.77 -18.16 -0.56
C ILE A 70 0.72 -18.11 -0.21
N ASN A 71 1.58 -18.76 -0.98
CA ASN A 71 3.00 -18.76 -0.69
C ASN A 71 3.61 -17.38 -0.95
N ARG A 72 3.20 -16.72 -2.02
CA ARG A 72 3.64 -15.35 -2.29
C ARG A 72 3.16 -14.40 -1.20
N TYR A 73 1.93 -14.59 -0.75
CA TYR A 73 1.39 -13.79 0.33
C TYR A 73 2.22 -13.94 1.60
N ARG A 74 2.52 -15.18 1.99
CA ARG A 74 3.29 -15.44 3.21
C ARG A 74 4.71 -14.87 3.12
N THR A 75 5.34 -15.05 1.98
CA THR A 75 6.68 -14.51 1.74
C THR A 75 6.68 -13.00 1.85
N LEU A 76 5.68 -12.36 1.29
CA LEU A 76 5.60 -10.91 1.29
C LEU A 76 5.40 -10.35 2.68
N ILE A 77 4.44 -10.89 3.45
CA ILE A 77 4.19 -10.36 4.78
C ILE A 77 5.38 -10.60 5.71
N ALA A 78 6.09 -11.71 5.54
CA ALA A 78 7.29 -11.97 6.32
C ALA A 78 8.38 -10.96 5.98
N ARG A 79 8.57 -10.70 4.69
CA ARG A 79 9.61 -9.78 4.23
C ARG A 79 9.36 -8.35 4.69
N LEU A 80 8.11 -7.92 4.63
CA LEU A 80 7.75 -6.54 4.98
C LEU A 80 7.43 -6.37 6.46
N GLY A 81 7.36 -7.44 7.22
CA GLY A 81 7.01 -7.37 8.63
C GLY A 81 5.58 -6.95 8.87
N ILE A 82 4.70 -7.22 7.94
CA ILE A 82 3.29 -6.85 8.06
C ILE A 82 2.56 -7.88 8.91
N ARG A 83 1.77 -7.39 9.84
CA ARG A 83 0.87 -8.24 10.60
C ARG A 83 -0.50 -8.09 9.99
N ARG A 84 -1.09 -9.19 9.67
CA ARG A 84 -2.35 -9.04 9.03
C ARG A 84 -3.50 -8.80 9.98
#